data_1416553fdf54de2584dae1c232dc0fc3
#
_entry.id   1416553fdf54de2584dae1c232dc0fc3
#
_cell.length_a   1.000
_cell.length_b   1.000
_cell.length_c   1.000
_cell.angle_alpha   90.00
_cell.angle_beta   90.00
_cell.angle_gamma   90.00
#
_symmetry.space_group_name_H-M   'P 1'
#
loop_
_entity.id
_entity.type
_entity.pdbx_description
1 polymer ?
#
loop_
_entity_poly.entity_id
_entity_poly.type
_entity_poly.pdbx_seq_one_letter_code
_entity_poly.pdbx_strand_id
1 'polypeptide(L)'
;MRKNKTLFDSGFNEMEQLPRKFTVNFDTVKVGSRIKTRASINGMQVGDVIDNNSRENDEYRFHDVFHYTFATMLGWSPCTRVMLKRKRKSDPGIDEIEDGARATITEEAISLMIFNKAKRKNFFEKETKISSALLSQIKEMTSSYEVKVRSKKEWEGAILKGYTLFRELTKYHGGKVHFDMLNRTASYEG
;
A
#
# COMPACT_ATOMS: atom_id res chain seq x y z
N MET A 1 -24.78 3.16 -13.00
CA MET A 1 -24.39 3.88 -11.77
C MET A 1 -22.88 4.11 -11.79
N ARG A 2 -22.39 5.35 -11.91
CA ARG A 2 -20.96 5.68 -11.77
C ARG A 2 -20.59 5.39 -10.32
N LYS A 3 -19.79 4.33 -10.09
CA LYS A 3 -19.21 4.02 -8.78
C LYS A 3 -18.43 5.24 -8.30
N ASN A 4 -18.66 5.63 -7.07
CA ASN A 4 -18.05 6.76 -6.40
C ASN A 4 -16.51 6.65 -6.47
N LYS A 5 -15.90 7.26 -7.51
CA LYS A 5 -14.45 7.31 -7.74
C LYS A 5 -13.77 8.42 -6.95
N THR A 6 -14.47 8.97 -5.96
CA THR A 6 -14.00 10.12 -5.20
C THR A 6 -12.67 9.76 -4.51
N LEU A 7 -11.66 10.52 -4.80
CA LEU A 7 -10.41 10.53 -4.04
C LEU A 7 -10.65 11.39 -2.79
N PHE A 8 -10.29 10.88 -1.63
CA PHE A 8 -10.58 11.54 -0.34
C PHE A 8 -9.83 12.86 -0.14
N ASP A 9 -8.86 13.16 -0.97
CA ASP A 9 -8.03 14.35 -0.91
C ASP A 9 -8.29 15.37 -2.04
N SER A 10 -9.32 15.18 -2.85
CA SER A 10 -9.57 16.07 -3.99
C SER A 10 -9.98 17.51 -3.60
N GLY A 11 -10.40 17.72 -2.36
CA GLY A 11 -10.71 19.04 -1.82
C GLY A 11 -9.54 19.76 -1.13
N PHE A 12 -8.39 19.11 -1.00
CA PHE A 12 -7.20 19.66 -0.35
C PHE A 12 -6.28 20.36 -1.36
N ASN A 13 -5.33 21.17 -0.86
CA ASN A 13 -4.32 21.77 -1.71
C ASN A 13 -3.42 20.71 -2.37
N GLU A 14 -2.76 21.06 -3.46
CA GLU A 14 -1.96 20.12 -4.25
C GLU A 14 -0.84 19.43 -3.43
N MET A 15 -0.26 20.14 -2.45
CA MET A 15 0.79 19.61 -1.61
C MET A 15 0.30 18.56 -0.61
N GLU A 16 -1.00 18.46 -0.38
CA GLU A 16 -1.65 17.50 0.50
C GLU A 16 -2.38 16.39 -0.29
N GLN A 17 -2.40 16.50 -1.61
CA GLN A 17 -2.93 15.45 -2.47
C GLN A 17 -1.86 14.40 -2.79
N LEU A 18 -2.22 13.13 -2.75
CA LEU A 18 -1.37 12.07 -3.29
C LEU A 18 -1.18 12.26 -4.81
N PRO A 19 0.00 12.01 -5.36
CA PRO A 19 0.22 12.07 -6.80
C PRO A 19 -0.78 11.17 -7.54
N ARG A 20 -1.44 11.70 -8.55
CA ARG A 20 -2.48 10.96 -9.29
C ARG A 20 -1.90 9.84 -10.15
N LYS A 21 -0.66 10.05 -10.61
CA LYS A 21 0.16 9.05 -11.30
C LYS A 21 1.58 9.15 -10.79
N PHE A 22 2.17 8.03 -10.47
CA PHE A 22 3.57 7.98 -10.01
C PHE A 22 4.17 6.61 -10.26
N THR A 23 5.48 6.58 -10.33
CA THR A 23 6.26 5.36 -10.48
C THR A 23 7.18 5.23 -9.29
N VAL A 24 7.13 4.08 -8.62
CA VAL A 24 8.06 3.73 -7.55
C VAL A 24 9.07 2.75 -8.10
N ASN A 25 10.36 3.07 -7.97
CA ASN A 25 11.45 2.15 -8.23
C ASN A 25 11.85 1.47 -6.92
N PHE A 26 11.85 0.14 -6.91
CA PHE A 26 12.26 -0.70 -5.78
C PHE A 26 13.64 -1.29 -6.08
N ASP A 27 14.67 -0.72 -5.47
CA ASP A 27 16.04 -1.17 -5.62
C ASP A 27 16.42 -2.13 -4.49
N THR A 28 16.95 -3.28 -4.84
CA THR A 28 17.63 -4.15 -3.88
C THR A 28 19.02 -3.59 -3.60
N VAL A 29 19.27 -3.27 -2.34
CA VAL A 29 20.54 -2.68 -1.88
C VAL A 29 21.18 -3.54 -0.79
N LYS A 30 22.50 -3.62 -0.80
CA LYS A 30 23.27 -4.32 0.24
C LYS A 30 23.76 -3.31 1.28
N VAL A 31 23.39 -3.53 2.54
CA VAL A 31 23.83 -2.70 3.68
C VAL A 31 24.51 -3.63 4.70
N GLY A 32 25.82 -3.61 4.72
CA GLY A 32 26.62 -4.59 5.47
C GLY A 32 26.39 -6.01 4.92
N SER A 33 26.00 -6.94 5.78
CA SER A 33 25.67 -8.33 5.41
C SER A 33 24.20 -8.52 5.02
N ARG A 34 23.35 -7.49 5.10
CA ARG A 34 21.91 -7.59 4.88
C ARG A 34 21.51 -7.09 3.50
N ILE A 35 20.53 -7.76 2.92
CA ILE A 35 19.84 -7.34 1.70
C ILE A 35 18.60 -6.57 2.12
N LYS A 36 18.48 -5.33 1.60
CA LYS A 36 17.37 -4.41 1.90
C LYS A 36 16.73 -3.91 0.62
N THR A 37 15.61 -3.25 0.74
CA THR A 37 14.92 -2.55 -0.36
C THR A 37 14.90 -1.06 -0.10
N ARG A 38 15.26 -0.29 -1.11
CA ARG A 38 15.09 1.16 -1.15
C ARG A 38 14.04 1.50 -2.18
N ALA A 39 12.97 2.19 -1.74
CA ALA A 39 11.97 2.74 -2.64
C ALA A 39 12.35 4.17 -3.05
N SER A 40 12.15 4.53 -4.32
CA SER A 40 12.40 5.90 -4.81
C SER A 40 11.35 6.32 -5.86
N ILE A 41 11.07 7.63 -5.91
CA ILE A 41 10.21 8.28 -6.91
C ILE A 41 11.03 9.41 -7.52
N ASN A 42 11.13 9.44 -8.85
CA ASN A 42 11.94 10.43 -9.58
C ASN A 42 13.39 10.54 -9.04
N GLY A 43 13.98 9.41 -8.67
CA GLY A 43 15.33 9.33 -8.12
C GLY A 43 15.48 9.75 -6.66
N MET A 44 14.43 10.25 -6.02
CA MET A 44 14.44 10.59 -4.60
C MET A 44 13.91 9.44 -3.76
N GLN A 45 14.65 9.06 -2.71
CA GLN A 45 14.20 8.04 -1.77
C GLN A 45 12.90 8.46 -1.09
N VAL A 46 11.97 7.52 -0.96
CA VAL A 46 10.71 7.66 -0.25
C VAL A 46 10.60 6.57 0.81
N GLY A 47 10.24 6.98 2.03
CA GLY A 47 10.25 6.05 3.18
C GLY A 47 11.67 5.64 3.61
N ASP A 48 11.74 4.60 4.40
CA ASP A 48 12.97 4.02 4.93
C ASP A 48 13.57 2.98 3.98
N VAL A 49 14.84 2.61 4.22
CA VAL A 49 15.46 1.45 3.58
C VAL A 49 15.09 0.20 4.39
N ILE A 50 14.27 -0.66 3.82
CA ILE A 50 13.57 -1.73 4.51
C ILE A 50 14.30 -3.07 4.38
N ASP A 51 14.37 -3.77 5.49
CA ASP A 51 14.81 -5.16 5.57
C ASP A 51 13.60 -6.08 5.92
N ASN A 52 13.77 -7.38 5.87
CA ASN A 52 12.68 -8.31 6.20
C ASN A 52 12.23 -8.20 7.67
N ASN A 53 13.08 -7.64 8.55
CA ASN A 53 12.82 -7.51 9.99
C ASN A 53 12.34 -8.84 10.64
N SER A 54 12.79 -9.96 10.08
CA SER A 54 12.43 -11.31 10.47
C SER A 54 13.67 -12.20 10.45
N ARG A 55 13.61 -13.33 11.18
CA ARG A 55 14.60 -14.42 11.05
C ARG A 55 14.42 -15.20 9.74
N GLU A 56 13.23 -15.13 9.15
CA GLU A 56 12.92 -15.76 7.86
C GLU A 56 13.21 -14.78 6.72
N ASN A 57 13.74 -15.29 5.61
CA ASN A 57 13.85 -14.55 4.37
C ASN A 57 12.54 -14.70 3.59
N ASP A 58 11.55 -13.87 3.93
CA ASP A 58 10.20 -13.92 3.35
C ASP A 58 9.90 -12.75 2.40
N GLU A 59 10.96 -12.00 2.04
CA GLU A 59 10.88 -10.85 1.11
C GLU A 59 9.96 -9.70 1.60
N TYR A 60 9.60 -9.68 2.90
CA TYR A 60 8.79 -8.60 3.50
C TYR A 60 9.39 -7.21 3.24
N ARG A 61 10.67 -7.13 2.91
CA ARG A 61 11.35 -5.89 2.51
C ARG A 61 10.69 -5.17 1.32
N PHE A 62 9.79 -5.82 0.58
CA PHE A 62 9.00 -5.21 -0.50
C PHE A 62 7.59 -4.79 -0.07
N HIS A 63 7.23 -4.87 1.22
CA HIS A 63 5.86 -4.68 1.69
C HIS A 63 5.29 -3.28 1.39
N ASP A 64 6.12 -2.26 1.23
CA ASP A 64 5.66 -0.91 0.87
C ASP A 64 4.80 -0.89 -0.41
N VAL A 65 4.96 -1.89 -1.30
CA VAL A 65 4.11 -2.02 -2.48
C VAL A 65 2.63 -2.15 -2.12
N PHE A 66 2.30 -2.70 -0.94
CA PHE A 66 0.92 -2.82 -0.48
C PHE A 66 0.34 -1.44 -0.16
N HIS A 67 1.09 -0.59 0.53
CA HIS A 67 0.68 0.76 0.89
C HIS A 67 0.39 1.61 -0.36
N TYR A 68 1.30 1.62 -1.34
CA TYR A 68 1.08 2.31 -2.61
C TYR A 68 -0.11 1.74 -3.38
N THR A 69 -0.32 0.42 -3.31
CA THR A 69 -1.47 -0.23 -3.96
C THR A 69 -2.78 0.15 -3.27
N PHE A 70 -2.83 0.20 -1.93
CA PHE A 70 -4.02 0.65 -1.19
C PHE A 70 -4.33 2.12 -1.46
N ALA A 71 -3.31 3.00 -1.46
CA ALA A 71 -3.46 4.38 -1.88
C ALA A 71 -4.09 4.49 -3.26
N THR A 72 -3.59 3.71 -4.23
CA THR A 72 -4.02 3.75 -5.62
C THR A 72 -5.43 3.21 -5.82
N MET A 73 -5.73 2.04 -5.28
CA MET A 73 -6.98 1.32 -5.57
C MET A 73 -8.13 1.71 -4.64
N LEU A 74 -7.82 2.08 -3.40
CA LEU A 74 -8.82 2.44 -2.40
C LEU A 74 -8.91 3.95 -2.18
N GLY A 75 -7.88 4.72 -2.59
CA GLY A 75 -7.73 6.14 -2.30
C GLY A 75 -7.31 6.42 -0.86
N TRP A 76 -6.90 5.39 -0.11
CA TRP A 76 -6.57 5.47 1.31
C TRP A 76 -5.29 4.71 1.61
N SER A 77 -4.33 5.39 2.18
CA SER A 77 -3.13 4.84 2.80
C SER A 77 -2.44 5.93 3.63
N PRO A 78 -2.66 5.98 4.95
CA PRO A 78 -1.91 6.86 5.84
C PRO A 78 -0.39 6.59 5.77
N CYS A 79 0.06 5.34 5.58
CA CYS A 79 1.48 5.02 5.40
C CYS A 79 2.05 5.72 4.15
N THR A 80 1.39 5.64 2.99
CA THR A 80 1.82 6.36 1.77
C THR A 80 1.86 7.87 2.00
N ARG A 81 0.89 8.45 2.74
CA ARG A 81 0.89 9.88 3.04
C ARG A 81 2.09 10.29 3.89
N VAL A 82 2.48 9.48 4.85
CA VAL A 82 3.70 9.70 5.65
C VAL A 82 4.94 9.61 4.76
N MET A 83 5.09 8.54 4.00
CA MET A 83 6.25 8.32 3.11
C MET A 83 6.41 9.43 2.07
N LEU A 84 5.32 9.92 1.49
CA LEU A 84 5.33 10.98 0.47
C LEU A 84 5.23 12.39 1.05
N LYS A 85 5.16 12.54 2.37
CA LYS A 85 4.97 13.82 3.07
C LYS A 85 3.72 14.58 2.58
N ARG A 86 2.61 13.86 2.40
CA ARG A 86 1.33 14.34 1.86
C ARG A 86 0.18 14.25 2.87
N LYS A 87 0.50 14.42 4.18
CA LYS A 87 -0.53 14.52 5.22
C LYS A 87 -1.38 15.77 5.02
N ARG A 88 -2.67 15.65 5.29
CA ARG A 88 -3.68 16.71 5.09
C ARG A 88 -3.76 17.68 6.27
N LYS A 89 -2.65 18.35 6.55
CA LYS A 89 -2.43 19.23 7.72
C LYS A 89 -3.30 20.47 7.77
N SER A 90 -3.86 20.90 6.62
CA SER A 90 -4.77 22.04 6.57
C SER A 90 -6.11 21.77 7.26
N ASP A 91 -6.45 20.49 7.50
CA ASP A 91 -7.57 20.07 8.34
C ASP A 91 -7.04 19.26 9.52
N PRO A 92 -6.97 19.87 10.74
CA PRO A 92 -6.41 19.19 11.91
C PRO A 92 -7.15 17.88 12.28
N GLY A 93 -8.47 17.82 12.05
CA GLY A 93 -9.25 16.63 12.33
C GLY A 93 -8.90 15.46 11.39
N ILE A 94 -8.71 15.77 10.11
CA ILE A 94 -8.28 14.77 9.12
C ILE A 94 -6.81 14.36 9.34
N ASP A 95 -5.91 15.34 9.62
CA ASP A 95 -4.50 15.02 9.91
C ASP A 95 -4.36 14.10 11.12
N GLU A 96 -5.15 14.32 12.17
CA GLU A 96 -5.10 13.52 13.39
C GLU A 96 -5.75 12.15 13.22
N ILE A 97 -6.93 12.08 12.61
CA ILE A 97 -7.75 10.86 12.55
C ILE A 97 -7.35 9.98 11.36
N GLU A 98 -7.31 10.55 10.16
CA GLU A 98 -7.13 9.78 8.91
C GLU A 98 -5.65 9.60 8.53
N ASP A 99 -4.81 10.60 8.83
CA ASP A 99 -3.40 10.63 8.48
C ASP A 99 -2.50 10.49 9.71
N GLY A 100 -3.08 10.26 10.89
CA GLY A 100 -2.38 10.16 12.17
C GLY A 100 -1.80 8.79 12.45
N ALA A 101 -1.10 8.69 13.58
CA ALA A 101 -0.39 7.47 13.98
C ALA A 101 -1.31 6.25 14.12
N ARG A 102 -2.54 6.43 14.63
CA ARG A 102 -3.48 5.33 14.79
C ARG A 102 -3.92 4.73 13.46
N ALA A 103 -4.17 5.57 12.45
CA ALA A 103 -4.51 5.12 11.10
C ALA A 103 -3.34 4.39 10.45
N THR A 104 -2.11 4.91 10.61
CA THR A 104 -0.87 4.26 10.14
C THR A 104 -0.68 2.89 10.78
N ILE A 105 -0.79 2.77 12.10
CA ILE A 105 -0.70 1.49 12.82
C ILE A 105 -1.80 0.52 12.35
N THR A 106 -3.02 1.02 12.09
CA THR A 106 -4.11 0.18 11.58
C THR A 106 -3.80 -0.39 10.20
N GLU A 107 -3.28 0.43 9.30
CA GLU A 107 -2.87 -0.02 7.95
C GLU A 107 -1.74 -1.04 8.02
N GLU A 108 -0.71 -0.79 8.82
CA GLU A 108 0.39 -1.72 9.06
C GLU A 108 -0.09 -3.07 9.62
N ALA A 109 -0.98 -3.02 10.62
CA ALA A 109 -1.56 -4.22 11.21
C ALA A 109 -2.36 -5.04 10.17
N ILE A 110 -3.13 -4.36 9.31
CA ILE A 110 -3.86 -4.99 8.21
C ILE A 110 -2.87 -5.63 7.22
N SER A 111 -1.84 -4.90 6.81
CA SER A 111 -0.81 -5.39 5.87
C SER A 111 -0.11 -6.63 6.41
N LEU A 112 0.33 -6.61 7.67
CA LEU A 112 1.00 -7.74 8.31
C LEU A 112 0.06 -8.94 8.50
N MET A 113 -1.20 -8.70 8.89
CA MET A 113 -2.21 -9.77 9.02
C MET A 113 -2.47 -10.47 7.69
N ILE A 114 -2.58 -9.71 6.60
CA ILE A 114 -2.75 -10.25 5.25
C ILE A 114 -1.49 -11.02 4.85
N PHE A 115 -0.31 -10.45 5.09
CA PHE A 115 0.99 -11.06 4.76
C PHE A 115 1.16 -12.45 5.37
N ASN A 116 0.87 -12.58 6.68
CA ASN A 116 0.96 -13.86 7.37
C ASN A 116 -0.02 -14.92 6.82
N LYS A 117 -1.18 -14.50 6.30
CA LYS A 117 -2.11 -15.41 5.62
C LYS A 117 -1.65 -15.74 4.21
N ALA A 118 -1.10 -14.76 3.48
CA ALA A 118 -0.61 -14.91 2.12
C ALA A 118 0.59 -15.88 2.04
N LYS A 119 1.53 -15.81 3.00
CA LYS A 119 2.66 -16.74 3.09
C LYS A 119 2.21 -18.20 3.05
N ARG A 120 1.14 -18.56 3.77
CA ARG A 120 0.59 -19.91 3.82
C ARG A 120 -0.08 -20.36 2.51
N LYS A 121 -0.26 -19.45 1.55
CA LYS A 121 -0.95 -19.65 0.28
C LYS A 121 -0.09 -19.22 -0.92
N ASN A 122 1.23 -19.37 -0.79
CA ASN A 122 2.20 -18.95 -1.80
C ASN A 122 1.93 -17.52 -2.30
N PHE A 123 1.77 -16.58 -1.35
CA PHE A 123 1.48 -15.18 -1.62
C PHE A 123 0.30 -14.98 -2.58
N PHE A 124 -0.76 -15.76 -2.40
CA PHE A 124 -1.98 -15.75 -3.21
C PHE A 124 -1.79 -15.99 -4.72
N GLU A 125 -0.74 -16.71 -5.13
CA GLU A 125 -0.44 -16.93 -6.54
C GLU A 125 -1.60 -17.56 -7.32
N LYS A 126 -2.29 -18.54 -6.70
CA LYS A 126 -3.41 -19.24 -7.32
C LYS A 126 -4.79 -18.76 -6.83
N GLU A 127 -4.80 -17.76 -5.96
CA GLU A 127 -6.05 -17.28 -5.37
C GLU A 127 -6.69 -16.22 -6.26
N THR A 128 -7.97 -16.41 -6.53
CA THR A 128 -8.81 -15.42 -7.24
C THR A 128 -9.77 -14.69 -6.30
N LYS A 129 -9.82 -15.11 -5.02
CA LYS A 129 -10.69 -14.55 -3.99
C LYS A 129 -9.98 -14.52 -2.65
N ILE A 130 -10.34 -13.53 -1.84
CA ILE A 130 -9.94 -13.41 -0.44
C ILE A 130 -11.08 -13.89 0.46
N SER A 131 -10.76 -14.59 1.54
CA SER A 131 -11.80 -15.12 2.44
C SER A 131 -12.70 -14.00 2.98
N SER A 132 -14.00 -14.26 3.03
CA SER A 132 -14.99 -13.28 3.54
C SER A 132 -14.73 -12.90 5.00
N ALA A 133 -14.19 -13.81 5.80
CA ALA A 133 -13.83 -13.57 7.20
C ALA A 133 -12.70 -12.52 7.29
N LEU A 134 -11.64 -12.66 6.48
CA LEU A 134 -10.55 -11.69 6.45
C LEU A 134 -11.04 -10.32 5.99
N LEU A 135 -11.86 -10.27 4.94
CA LEU A 135 -12.44 -9.02 4.45
C LEU A 135 -13.38 -8.37 5.47
N SER A 136 -14.12 -9.16 6.26
CA SER A 136 -14.94 -8.63 7.36
C SER A 136 -14.09 -8.02 8.44
N GLN A 137 -13.00 -8.67 8.84
CA GLN A 137 -12.08 -8.16 9.85
C GLN A 137 -11.42 -6.85 9.40
N ILE A 138 -10.99 -6.75 8.14
CA ILE A 138 -10.46 -5.49 7.57
C ILE A 138 -11.50 -4.38 7.62
N LYS A 139 -12.76 -4.68 7.23
CA LYS A 139 -13.87 -3.71 7.27
C LYS A 139 -14.16 -3.23 8.70
N GLU A 140 -14.07 -4.11 9.69
CA GLU A 140 -14.22 -3.75 11.10
C GLU A 140 -13.08 -2.83 11.55
N MET A 141 -11.83 -3.20 11.29
CA MET A 141 -10.64 -2.40 11.65
C MET A 141 -10.67 -1.00 11.01
N THR A 142 -11.29 -0.87 9.85
CA THR A 142 -11.36 0.40 9.09
C THR A 142 -12.70 1.12 9.23
N SER A 143 -13.58 0.69 10.12
CA SER A 143 -14.95 1.21 10.25
C SER A 143 -15.03 2.68 10.68
N SER A 144 -14.01 3.20 11.37
CA SER A 144 -13.92 4.59 11.80
C SER A 144 -13.25 5.53 10.79
N TYR A 145 -12.66 5.00 9.71
CA TYR A 145 -11.93 5.79 8.72
C TYR A 145 -12.73 6.04 7.45
N GLU A 146 -12.32 7.04 6.67
CA GLU A 146 -12.96 7.40 5.39
C GLU A 146 -13.03 6.23 4.39
N VAL A 147 -12.08 5.31 4.45
CA VAL A 147 -12.04 4.08 3.62
C VAL A 147 -13.21 3.12 3.90
N LYS A 148 -13.97 3.32 4.96
CA LYS A 148 -15.16 2.51 5.29
C LYS A 148 -16.17 2.40 4.15
N VAL A 149 -16.20 3.37 3.25
CA VAL A 149 -17.09 3.37 2.08
C VAL A 149 -16.67 2.35 1.01
N ARG A 150 -15.44 1.82 1.07
CA ARG A 150 -14.96 0.81 0.13
C ARG A 150 -15.57 -0.55 0.47
N SER A 151 -16.09 -1.21 -0.56
CA SER A 151 -16.69 -2.54 -0.44
C SER A 151 -15.63 -3.63 -0.20
N LYS A 152 -16.05 -4.79 0.30
CA LYS A 152 -15.21 -6.00 0.39
C LYS A 152 -14.57 -6.35 -0.97
N LYS A 153 -15.29 -6.17 -2.07
CA LYS A 153 -14.79 -6.44 -3.42
C LYS A 153 -13.67 -5.46 -3.83
N GLU A 154 -13.74 -4.19 -3.43
CA GLU A 154 -12.65 -3.23 -3.67
C GLU A 154 -11.41 -3.60 -2.86
N TRP A 155 -11.56 -3.97 -1.59
CA TRP A 155 -10.47 -4.49 -0.76
C TRP A 155 -9.85 -5.77 -1.35
N GLU A 156 -10.68 -6.74 -1.76
CA GLU A 156 -10.23 -7.97 -2.42
C GLU A 156 -9.37 -7.66 -3.65
N GLY A 157 -9.86 -6.77 -4.52
CA GLY A 157 -9.12 -6.33 -5.72
C GLY A 157 -7.78 -5.67 -5.37
N ALA A 158 -7.75 -4.80 -4.36
CA ALA A 158 -6.53 -4.13 -3.92
C ALA A 158 -5.51 -5.13 -3.35
N ILE A 159 -5.95 -6.07 -2.51
CA ILE A 159 -5.10 -7.12 -1.93
C ILE A 159 -4.50 -7.99 -3.03
N LEU A 160 -5.33 -8.56 -3.91
CA LEU A 160 -4.85 -9.46 -4.97
C LEU A 160 -3.89 -8.74 -5.93
N LYS A 161 -4.15 -7.47 -6.25
CA LYS A 161 -3.26 -6.65 -7.07
C LYS A 161 -1.94 -6.40 -6.37
N GLY A 162 -1.95 -6.02 -5.10
CA GLY A 162 -0.74 -5.81 -4.30
C GLY A 162 0.15 -7.06 -4.28
N TYR A 163 -0.45 -8.24 -4.10
CA TYR A 163 0.29 -9.50 -4.11
C TYR A 163 0.79 -9.92 -5.50
N THR A 164 0.09 -9.55 -6.56
CA THR A 164 0.64 -9.71 -7.92
C THR A 164 1.92 -8.91 -8.09
N LEU A 165 1.91 -7.63 -7.69
CA LEU A 165 3.08 -6.76 -7.76
C LEU A 165 4.21 -7.22 -6.84
N PHE A 166 3.88 -7.66 -5.62
CA PHE A 166 4.84 -8.20 -4.67
C PHE A 166 5.57 -9.43 -5.24
N ARG A 167 4.85 -10.37 -5.86
CA ARG A 167 5.48 -11.54 -6.49
C ARG A 167 6.42 -11.16 -7.65
N GLU A 168 6.06 -10.16 -8.46
CA GLU A 168 6.95 -9.67 -9.53
C GLU A 168 8.23 -9.04 -8.93
N LEU A 169 8.09 -8.18 -7.92
CA LEU A 169 9.23 -7.57 -7.23
C LEU A 169 10.13 -8.63 -6.57
N THR A 170 9.55 -9.65 -5.96
CA THR A 170 10.30 -10.76 -5.36
C THR A 170 11.03 -11.58 -6.43
N LYS A 171 10.34 -11.93 -7.52
CA LYS A 171 10.88 -12.74 -8.61
C LYS A 171 12.07 -12.07 -9.30
N TYR A 172 12.00 -10.76 -9.50
CA TYR A 172 13.03 -10.00 -10.22
C TYR A 172 13.96 -9.20 -9.28
N HIS A 173 13.82 -9.39 -7.96
CA HIS A 173 14.62 -8.71 -6.93
C HIS A 173 14.57 -7.19 -6.97
N GLY A 174 13.44 -6.64 -7.37
CA GLY A 174 13.18 -5.22 -7.52
C GLY A 174 12.46 -4.90 -8.83
N GLY A 175 12.51 -3.64 -9.25
CA GLY A 175 11.88 -3.16 -10.48
C GLY A 175 11.01 -1.94 -10.25
N LYS A 176 10.30 -1.52 -11.29
CA LYS A 176 9.43 -0.35 -11.24
C LYS A 176 7.97 -0.75 -11.17
N VAL A 177 7.21 -0.02 -10.38
CA VAL A 177 5.76 -0.17 -10.33
C VAL A 177 5.12 1.17 -10.64
N HIS A 178 4.25 1.17 -11.65
CA HIS A 178 3.47 2.32 -12.07
C HIS A 178 2.11 2.30 -11.39
N PHE A 179 1.73 3.41 -10.79
CA PHE A 179 0.48 3.60 -10.09
C PHE A 179 -0.35 4.70 -10.75
N ASP A 180 -1.63 4.43 -11.03
CA ASP A 180 -2.59 5.39 -11.57
C ASP A 180 -3.85 5.41 -10.67
N MET A 181 -3.93 6.41 -9.80
CA MET A 181 -5.04 6.57 -8.86
C MET A 181 -6.35 6.96 -9.56
N LEU A 182 -6.28 7.65 -10.69
CA LEU A 182 -7.47 8.07 -11.44
C LEU A 182 -8.20 6.88 -12.05
N ASN A 183 -7.42 5.92 -12.58
CA ASN A 183 -7.93 4.69 -13.17
C ASN A 183 -7.97 3.53 -12.17
N ARG A 184 -7.38 3.69 -10.98
CA ARG A 184 -7.23 2.64 -9.96
C ARG A 184 -6.54 1.40 -10.51
N THR A 185 -5.42 1.63 -11.17
CA THR A 185 -4.59 0.57 -11.75
C THR A 185 -3.15 0.69 -11.31
N ALA A 186 -2.49 -0.45 -11.27
CA ALA A 186 -1.05 -0.51 -11.05
C ALA A 186 -0.45 -1.61 -11.92
N SER A 187 0.79 -1.42 -12.39
CA SER A 187 1.48 -2.39 -13.25
C SER A 187 2.97 -2.43 -12.91
N TYR A 188 3.56 -3.60 -13.05
CA TYR A 188 4.98 -3.83 -12.90
C TYR A 188 5.69 -3.63 -14.26
N GLU A 189 6.89 -3.06 -14.21
CA GLU A 189 7.87 -2.97 -15.29
C GLU A 189 9.21 -3.50 -14.76
N GLY A 190 9.67 -4.60 -15.36
CA GLY A 190 10.94 -5.26 -15.03
C GLY A 190 12.13 -4.66 -15.74
#